data_90b09424933991d8848073a26368878d
#
_entry.id   90b09424933991d8848073a26368878d
#
_cell.length_a   1.000
_cell.length_b   1.000
_cell.length_c   1.000
_cell.angle_alpha   90.00
_cell.angle_beta   90.00
_cell.angle_gamma   90.00
#
_symmetry.space_group_name_H-M   'P 1'
#
loop_
_entity.id
_entity.type
_entity.pdbx_description
1 polymer ?
#
loop_
_entity_poly.entity_id
_entity_poly.type
_entity_poly.pdbx_seq_one_letter_code
_entity_poly.pdbx_strand_id
1 'polypeptide(L)'
;ADWLKEFTIVHWDQRGAGKTFGKNYPKEITEEFYLKNPLSVEKMTNDGIAVAQYLIKHLNKSKVILIGTSWGSILATQMAQKNPNLFHAYIGHAQFVNFDNNIKNAYSEVYEIAEIKENKSTLAKLEELGPPPYKRAKNYGQLLRVVKQFEKENTPPAPTSWWEIADSYENNEDSRDRYNGDDYSFLNLVGDETMGIKSMVRHINFDKTGFIFRLPVYLVQGEHDILCSKELNKPYFDKIRAPRKEYVIVSKAAHGFNEAIIKKQYEIVKSLRVQN
;
A
#
# COMPACT_ATOMS: atom_id res chain seq x y z
N ALA A 1 12.73 -16.69 -2.03
CA ALA A 1 13.18 -17.97 -1.85
C ALA A 1 13.46 -18.38 -0.40
N ASP A 2 14.21 -17.64 0.39
CA ASP A 2 14.47 -18.07 1.80
C ASP A 2 13.25 -17.93 2.72
N TRP A 3 12.36 -17.03 2.41
CA TRP A 3 11.09 -16.85 3.13
C TRP A 3 10.30 -18.16 3.26
N LEU A 4 10.07 -18.87 2.13
CA LEU A 4 9.23 -20.06 2.07
C LEU A 4 9.87 -21.28 2.77
N LYS A 5 11.18 -21.24 3.05
CA LYS A 5 11.84 -22.28 3.83
C LYS A 5 11.57 -22.17 5.33
N GLU A 6 11.28 -20.96 5.80
CA GLU A 6 11.19 -20.66 7.23
C GLU A 6 9.80 -20.18 7.67
N PHE A 7 9.00 -19.65 6.75
CA PHE A 7 7.72 -19.02 7.04
C PHE A 7 6.62 -19.46 6.07
N THR A 8 5.39 -19.54 6.57
CA THR A 8 4.20 -19.57 5.73
C THR A 8 3.85 -18.13 5.35
N ILE A 9 3.92 -17.82 4.06
CA ILE A 9 3.53 -16.51 3.53
C ILE A 9 2.09 -16.60 3.03
N VAL A 10 1.27 -15.65 3.44
CA VAL A 10 -0.13 -15.56 3.02
C VAL A 10 -0.37 -14.24 2.33
N HIS A 11 -0.76 -14.32 1.08
CA HIS A 11 -1.33 -13.22 0.30
C HIS A 11 -2.80 -13.52 0.04
N TRP A 12 -3.63 -12.52 -0.04
CA TRP A 12 -5.05 -12.68 -0.27
C TRP A 12 -5.60 -11.55 -1.14
N ASP A 13 -6.51 -11.90 -2.02
CA ASP A 13 -7.25 -10.91 -2.79
C ASP A 13 -8.26 -10.23 -1.88
N GLN A 14 -8.03 -8.95 -1.65
CA GLN A 14 -8.90 -8.13 -0.81
C GLN A 14 -10.29 -7.95 -1.46
N ARG A 15 -11.24 -7.49 -0.67
CA ARG A 15 -12.54 -7.03 -1.20
C ARG A 15 -12.32 -6.05 -2.35
N GLY A 16 -12.89 -6.32 -3.51
CA GLY A 16 -12.74 -5.50 -4.70
C GLY A 16 -11.50 -5.79 -5.54
N ALA A 17 -10.74 -6.86 -5.28
CA ALA A 17 -9.55 -7.21 -6.04
C ALA A 17 -9.57 -8.68 -6.52
N GLY A 18 -8.91 -8.95 -7.63
CA GLY A 18 -8.60 -10.27 -8.18
C GLY A 18 -9.79 -11.23 -8.18
N LYS A 19 -9.57 -12.46 -7.74
CA LYS A 19 -10.61 -13.50 -7.68
C LYS A 19 -11.73 -13.19 -6.68
N THR A 20 -11.44 -12.42 -5.62
CA THR A 20 -12.50 -11.97 -4.70
C THR A 20 -13.45 -11.02 -5.42
N PHE A 21 -12.93 -10.13 -6.27
CA PHE A 21 -13.74 -9.31 -7.15
C PHE A 21 -14.56 -10.18 -8.12
N GLY A 22 -13.92 -11.04 -8.90
CA GLY A 22 -14.58 -11.86 -9.92
C GLY A 22 -15.71 -12.75 -9.39
N LYS A 23 -15.59 -13.24 -8.15
CA LYS A 23 -16.61 -14.09 -7.52
C LYS A 23 -17.78 -13.33 -6.91
N ASN A 24 -17.60 -12.06 -6.55
CA ASN A 24 -18.58 -11.34 -5.73
C ASN A 24 -19.21 -10.14 -6.44
N TYR A 25 -18.71 -9.77 -7.63
CA TYR A 25 -19.16 -8.60 -8.36
C TYR A 25 -19.65 -8.96 -9.76
N PRO A 26 -20.53 -8.13 -10.37
CA PRO A 26 -21.02 -8.39 -11.73
C PRO A 26 -19.88 -8.28 -12.74
N LYS A 27 -20.02 -8.99 -13.87
CA LYS A 27 -19.03 -8.95 -14.97
C LYS A 27 -18.87 -7.57 -15.59
N GLU A 28 -19.94 -6.79 -15.59
CA GLU A 28 -19.95 -5.40 -16.06
C GLU A 28 -20.25 -4.49 -14.89
N ILE A 29 -19.35 -3.56 -14.63
CA ILE A 29 -19.47 -2.57 -13.58
C ILE A 29 -20.05 -1.29 -14.17
N THR A 30 -21.23 -0.91 -13.72
CA THR A 30 -21.89 0.35 -14.09
C THR A 30 -21.56 1.45 -13.09
N GLU A 31 -21.78 2.72 -13.50
CA GLU A 31 -21.64 3.87 -12.61
C GLU A 31 -22.54 3.75 -11.36
N GLU A 32 -23.77 3.29 -11.54
CA GLU A 32 -24.73 3.03 -10.47
C GLU A 32 -24.19 1.97 -9.48
N PHE A 33 -23.49 0.94 -9.98
CA PHE A 33 -22.88 -0.08 -9.14
C PHE A 33 -21.84 0.51 -8.20
N TYR A 34 -20.95 1.38 -8.68
CA TYR A 34 -19.97 2.07 -7.84
C TYR A 34 -20.63 2.84 -6.69
N LEU A 35 -21.68 3.58 -7.00
CA LEU A 35 -22.40 4.40 -6.02
C LEU A 35 -23.11 3.56 -4.96
N LYS A 36 -23.64 2.40 -5.34
CA LYS A 36 -24.36 1.50 -4.42
C LYS A 36 -23.44 0.59 -3.62
N ASN A 37 -22.22 0.34 -4.09
CA ASN A 37 -21.30 -0.62 -3.48
C ASN A 37 -19.93 0.01 -3.15
N PRO A 38 -19.86 1.11 -2.40
CA PRO A 38 -18.59 1.73 -2.07
C PRO A 38 -17.73 0.81 -1.20
N LEU A 39 -16.44 0.76 -1.48
CA LEU A 39 -15.45 0.21 -0.57
C LEU A 39 -15.25 1.16 0.62
N SER A 40 -14.89 0.62 1.77
CA SER A 40 -14.49 1.43 2.91
C SER A 40 -13.30 0.77 3.65
N VAL A 41 -12.42 1.62 4.17
CA VAL A 41 -11.28 1.19 4.98
C VAL A 41 -11.73 0.35 6.17
N GLU A 42 -12.85 0.72 6.81
CA GLU A 42 -13.38 -0.02 7.96
C GLU A 42 -13.79 -1.46 7.61
N LYS A 43 -14.57 -1.64 6.52
CA LYS A 43 -14.96 -2.97 6.05
C LYS A 43 -13.74 -3.82 5.71
N MET A 44 -12.79 -3.26 4.95
CA MET A 44 -11.59 -3.99 4.54
C MET A 44 -10.66 -4.30 5.73
N THR A 45 -10.61 -3.43 6.74
CA THR A 45 -9.91 -3.70 8.00
C THR A 45 -10.54 -4.89 8.73
N ASN A 46 -11.87 -4.95 8.81
CA ASN A 46 -12.59 -6.06 9.43
C ASN A 46 -12.38 -7.37 8.65
N ASP A 47 -12.38 -7.32 7.32
CA ASP A 47 -12.03 -8.48 6.48
C ASP A 47 -10.62 -9.00 6.79
N GLY A 48 -9.63 -8.11 6.88
CA GLY A 48 -8.25 -8.49 7.23
C GLY A 48 -8.13 -9.09 8.64
N ILE A 49 -8.87 -8.56 9.61
CA ILE A 49 -8.95 -9.14 10.96
C ILE A 49 -9.55 -10.55 10.92
N ALA A 50 -10.63 -10.75 10.17
CA ALA A 50 -11.27 -12.05 10.01
C ALA A 50 -10.33 -13.07 9.33
N VAL A 51 -9.58 -12.64 8.31
CA VAL A 51 -8.53 -13.47 7.67
C VAL A 51 -7.45 -13.84 8.68
N ALA A 52 -6.95 -12.89 9.48
CA ALA A 52 -5.94 -13.17 10.51
C ALA A 52 -6.45 -14.18 11.55
N GLN A 53 -7.69 -14.05 12.01
CA GLN A 53 -8.32 -14.99 12.95
C GLN A 53 -8.47 -16.39 12.33
N TYR A 54 -8.90 -16.47 11.07
CA TYR A 54 -8.98 -17.73 10.34
C TYR A 54 -7.62 -18.41 10.24
N LEU A 55 -6.58 -17.67 9.85
CA LEU A 55 -5.20 -18.20 9.69
C LEU A 55 -4.64 -18.69 11.02
N ILE A 56 -4.81 -17.96 12.09
CA ILE A 56 -4.38 -18.36 13.45
C ILE A 56 -4.99 -19.72 13.80
N LYS A 57 -6.30 -19.88 13.59
CA LYS A 57 -7.00 -21.14 13.85
C LYS A 57 -6.54 -22.25 12.89
N HIS A 58 -6.50 -21.97 11.58
CA HIS A 58 -6.21 -22.95 10.55
C HIS A 58 -4.78 -23.49 10.63
N LEU A 59 -3.83 -22.61 10.93
CA LEU A 59 -2.40 -22.96 11.05
C LEU A 59 -1.99 -23.35 12.47
N ASN A 60 -2.93 -23.41 13.41
CA ASN A 60 -2.69 -23.68 14.83
C ASN A 60 -1.56 -22.80 15.41
N LYS A 61 -1.67 -21.48 15.21
CA LYS A 61 -0.72 -20.48 15.71
C LYS A 61 -1.40 -19.61 16.76
N SER A 62 -0.63 -19.00 17.64
CA SER A 62 -1.15 -18.03 18.62
C SER A 62 -1.37 -16.65 18.02
N LYS A 63 -0.52 -16.26 17.07
CA LYS A 63 -0.50 -14.96 16.39
C LYS A 63 0.13 -15.07 15.00
N VAL A 64 -0.02 -14.01 14.20
CA VAL A 64 0.66 -13.85 12.91
C VAL A 64 1.51 -12.56 12.91
N ILE A 65 2.44 -12.42 11.98
CA ILE A 65 3.13 -11.16 11.70
C ILE A 65 2.34 -10.43 10.63
N LEU A 66 2.04 -9.16 10.85
CA LEU A 66 1.30 -8.32 9.93
C LEU A 66 2.25 -7.46 9.11
N ILE A 67 2.21 -7.61 7.79
CA ILE A 67 2.98 -6.77 6.86
C ILE A 67 1.99 -5.98 6.00
N GLY A 68 2.14 -4.66 6.00
CA GLY A 68 1.33 -3.75 5.17
C GLY A 68 2.20 -2.84 4.31
N THR A 69 1.93 -2.78 3.01
CA THR A 69 2.68 -1.95 2.07
C THR A 69 1.77 -0.94 1.40
N SER A 70 2.22 0.31 1.30
CA SER A 70 1.49 1.37 0.59
C SER A 70 0.03 1.47 1.11
N TRP A 71 -0.97 1.34 0.23
CA TRP A 71 -2.38 1.20 0.62
C TRP A 71 -2.60 0.19 1.75
N GLY A 72 -1.94 -0.98 1.67
CA GLY A 72 -2.00 -2.01 2.71
C GLY A 72 -1.49 -1.57 4.07
N SER A 73 -0.64 -0.54 4.15
CA SER A 73 -0.19 0.03 5.42
C SER A 73 -1.30 0.77 6.17
N ILE A 74 -2.29 1.32 5.45
CA ILE A 74 -3.49 1.93 6.04
C ILE A 74 -4.31 0.85 6.77
N LEU A 75 -4.60 -0.26 6.07
CA LEU A 75 -5.33 -1.37 6.67
C LEU A 75 -4.57 -1.99 7.83
N ALA A 76 -3.28 -2.27 7.65
CA ALA A 76 -2.45 -2.90 8.66
C ALA A 76 -2.33 -2.04 9.93
N THR A 77 -2.19 -0.71 9.79
CA THR A 77 -2.23 0.20 10.94
C THR A 77 -3.54 0.05 11.73
N GLN A 78 -4.68 0.08 11.05
CA GLN A 78 -5.98 -0.06 11.70
C GLN A 78 -6.19 -1.47 12.30
N MET A 79 -5.77 -2.53 11.60
CA MET A 79 -5.83 -3.90 12.11
C MET A 79 -4.98 -4.06 13.39
N ALA A 80 -3.74 -3.54 13.37
CA ALA A 80 -2.81 -3.59 14.50
C ALA A 80 -3.33 -2.82 15.73
N GLN A 81 -4.02 -1.71 15.52
CA GLN A 81 -4.62 -0.92 16.60
C GLN A 81 -5.89 -1.53 17.14
N LYS A 82 -6.76 -2.04 16.25
CA LYS A 82 -8.07 -2.58 16.61
C LYS A 82 -7.96 -3.94 17.33
N ASN A 83 -7.07 -4.81 16.84
CA ASN A 83 -6.91 -6.18 17.35
C ASN A 83 -5.43 -6.55 17.58
N PRO A 84 -4.71 -5.83 18.46
CA PRO A 84 -3.26 -6.01 18.66
C PRO A 84 -2.88 -7.43 19.10
N ASN A 85 -3.78 -8.14 19.76
CA ASN A 85 -3.53 -9.49 20.26
C ASN A 85 -3.42 -10.57 19.17
N LEU A 86 -3.83 -10.27 17.94
CA LEU A 86 -3.70 -11.19 16.81
C LEU A 86 -2.29 -11.17 16.19
N PHE A 87 -1.45 -10.19 16.54
CA PHE A 87 -0.21 -9.95 15.83
C PHE A 87 1.00 -9.96 16.75
N HIS A 88 2.10 -10.59 16.31
CA HIS A 88 3.40 -10.51 16.95
C HIS A 88 4.03 -9.13 16.76
N ALA A 89 3.90 -8.58 15.57
CA ALA A 89 4.39 -7.26 15.19
C ALA A 89 3.64 -6.74 13.97
N TYR A 90 3.71 -5.42 13.76
CA TYR A 90 3.37 -4.75 12.53
C TYR A 90 4.64 -4.27 11.81
N ILE A 91 4.76 -4.62 10.53
CA ILE A 91 5.83 -4.16 9.64
C ILE A 91 5.18 -3.34 8.53
N GLY A 92 5.36 -2.02 8.57
CA GLY A 92 4.89 -1.09 7.53
C GLY A 92 5.98 -0.84 6.50
N HIS A 93 5.69 -0.98 5.22
CA HIS A 93 6.55 -0.54 4.13
C HIS A 93 5.84 0.52 3.31
N ALA A 94 6.57 1.58 2.92
CA ALA A 94 5.96 2.71 2.22
C ALA A 94 4.67 3.19 2.96
N GLN A 95 4.83 3.55 4.23
CA GLN A 95 3.72 3.85 5.13
C GLN A 95 2.98 5.10 4.70
N PHE A 96 1.70 4.99 4.40
CA PHE A 96 0.81 6.13 4.28
C PHE A 96 0.51 6.76 5.64
N VAL A 97 0.65 8.07 5.73
CA VAL A 97 0.36 8.84 6.96
C VAL A 97 -0.91 9.68 6.81
N ASN A 98 -0.98 10.45 5.74
CA ASN A 98 -2.13 11.27 5.37
C ASN A 98 -2.20 11.33 3.84
N PHE A 99 -3.29 10.85 3.26
CA PHE A 99 -3.41 10.72 1.81
C PHE A 99 -3.18 12.05 1.07
N ASP A 100 -3.87 13.10 1.47
CA ASP A 100 -3.77 14.39 0.77
C ASP A 100 -2.37 14.99 0.88
N ASN A 101 -1.71 14.86 2.05
CA ASN A 101 -0.34 15.34 2.23
C ASN A 101 0.65 14.51 1.41
N ASN A 102 0.49 13.18 1.38
CA ASN A 102 1.34 12.32 0.56
C ASN A 102 1.27 12.69 -0.92
N ILE A 103 0.05 12.88 -1.45
CA ILE A 103 -0.15 13.23 -2.87
C ILE A 103 0.36 14.64 -3.20
N LYS A 104 0.15 15.62 -2.30
CA LYS A 104 0.67 16.98 -2.48
C LYS A 104 2.20 17.00 -2.47
N ASN A 105 2.81 16.32 -1.50
CA ASN A 105 4.26 16.21 -1.41
C ASN A 105 4.83 15.54 -2.66
N ALA A 106 4.24 14.43 -3.11
CA ALA A 106 4.67 13.73 -4.31
C ALA A 106 4.62 14.63 -5.57
N TYR A 107 3.57 15.45 -5.73
CA TYR A 107 3.48 16.42 -6.82
C TYR A 107 4.62 17.45 -6.76
N SER A 108 4.83 18.05 -5.59
CA SER A 108 5.87 19.08 -5.39
C SER A 108 7.27 18.50 -5.65
N GLU A 109 7.54 17.30 -5.16
CA GLU A 109 8.84 16.63 -5.31
C GLU A 109 9.14 16.25 -6.77
N VAL A 110 8.15 15.68 -7.50
CA VAL A 110 8.38 15.37 -8.93
C VAL A 110 8.47 16.62 -9.78
N TYR A 111 7.81 17.72 -9.40
CA TYR A 111 7.92 18.99 -10.07
C TYR A 111 9.35 19.56 -9.92
N GLU A 112 9.86 19.59 -8.69
CA GLU A 112 11.22 20.04 -8.38
C GLU A 112 12.28 19.18 -9.09
N ILE A 113 12.14 17.85 -9.07
CA ILE A 113 13.04 16.94 -9.80
C ILE A 113 13.02 17.25 -11.30
N ALA A 114 11.85 17.51 -11.87
CA ALA A 114 11.71 17.83 -13.29
C ALA A 114 12.33 19.17 -13.64
N GLU A 115 12.24 20.19 -12.76
CA GLU A 115 12.94 21.47 -12.92
C GLU A 115 14.46 21.29 -12.89
N ILE A 116 15.01 20.62 -11.87
CA ILE A 116 16.44 20.37 -11.72
C ILE A 116 17.00 19.62 -12.93
N LYS A 117 16.23 18.68 -13.49
CA LYS A 117 16.62 17.88 -14.68
C LYS A 117 16.33 18.58 -16.01
N GLU A 118 15.78 19.77 -16.00
CA GLU A 118 15.32 20.50 -17.20
C GLU A 118 14.40 19.64 -18.10
N ASN A 119 13.58 18.76 -17.47
CA ASN A 119 12.69 17.85 -18.18
C ASN A 119 11.40 18.56 -18.62
N LYS A 120 11.51 19.33 -19.71
CA LYS A 120 10.40 20.16 -20.24
C LYS A 120 9.13 19.37 -20.52
N SER A 121 9.25 18.13 -20.99
CA SER A 121 8.06 17.31 -21.31
C SER A 121 7.30 16.88 -20.05
N THR A 122 8.00 16.60 -18.95
CA THR A 122 7.38 16.27 -17.67
C THR A 122 6.82 17.51 -16.99
N LEU A 123 7.54 18.64 -17.05
CA LEU A 123 7.05 19.93 -16.54
C LEU A 123 5.73 20.32 -17.20
N ALA A 124 5.64 20.30 -18.54
CA ALA A 124 4.41 20.60 -19.26
C ALA A 124 3.24 19.70 -18.85
N LYS A 125 3.48 18.40 -18.62
CA LYS A 125 2.44 17.47 -18.12
C LYS A 125 1.99 17.79 -16.71
N LEU A 126 2.91 18.16 -15.82
CA LEU A 126 2.59 18.53 -14.44
C LEU A 126 1.87 19.87 -14.36
N GLU A 127 2.23 20.85 -15.21
CA GLU A 127 1.53 22.13 -15.34
C GLU A 127 0.11 21.97 -15.85
N GLU A 128 -0.09 21.13 -16.91
CA GLU A 128 -1.42 20.79 -17.42
C GLU A 128 -2.27 20.09 -16.36
N LEU A 129 -1.67 19.18 -15.59
CA LEU A 129 -2.33 18.44 -14.52
C LEU A 129 -2.73 19.35 -13.36
N GLY A 130 -1.89 20.32 -13.02
CA GLY A 130 -1.99 21.17 -11.83
C GLY A 130 -1.74 20.43 -10.52
N PRO A 131 -1.66 21.15 -9.41
CA PRO A 131 -1.47 20.55 -8.09
C PRO A 131 -2.73 19.85 -7.58
N PRO A 132 -2.59 18.76 -6.77
CA PRO A 132 -3.73 18.08 -6.14
C PRO A 132 -4.37 18.98 -5.04
N PRO A 133 -5.65 18.74 -4.64
CA PRO A 133 -6.43 17.53 -4.89
C PRO A 133 -7.11 17.52 -6.27
N TYR A 134 -7.21 16.32 -6.87
CA TYR A 134 -7.85 16.16 -8.16
C TYR A 134 -9.31 15.75 -8.03
N LYS A 135 -10.15 16.22 -8.98
CA LYS A 135 -11.56 15.84 -9.09
C LYS A 135 -11.76 14.48 -9.75
N ARG A 136 -10.82 14.05 -10.61
CA ARG A 136 -10.93 12.82 -11.41
C ARG A 136 -9.85 11.81 -11.01
N ALA A 137 -10.23 10.56 -10.87
CA ALA A 137 -9.30 9.45 -10.58
C ALA A 137 -8.16 9.36 -11.60
N LYS A 138 -8.46 9.61 -12.89
CA LYS A 138 -7.46 9.63 -13.97
C LYS A 138 -6.26 10.54 -13.66
N ASN A 139 -6.50 11.69 -13.02
CA ASN A 139 -5.45 12.68 -12.73
C ASN A 139 -4.50 12.17 -11.64
N TYR A 140 -5.02 11.47 -10.61
CA TYR A 140 -4.17 10.74 -9.65
C TYR A 140 -3.30 9.70 -10.35
N GLY A 141 -3.88 8.91 -11.27
CA GLY A 141 -3.13 7.93 -12.06
C GLY A 141 -2.05 8.57 -12.94
N GLN A 142 -2.26 9.78 -13.47
CA GLN A 142 -1.24 10.52 -14.22
C GLN A 142 -0.06 10.92 -13.33
N LEU A 143 -0.33 11.51 -12.16
CA LEU A 143 0.72 11.87 -11.20
C LEU A 143 1.51 10.63 -10.78
N LEU A 144 0.84 9.54 -10.39
CA LEU A 144 1.51 8.33 -9.94
C LEU A 144 2.41 7.69 -11.00
N ARG A 145 2.09 7.85 -12.30
CA ARG A 145 2.98 7.42 -13.39
C ARG A 145 4.26 8.24 -13.45
N VAL A 146 4.18 9.55 -13.23
CA VAL A 146 5.37 10.43 -13.18
C VAL A 146 6.23 10.08 -11.95
N VAL A 147 5.61 9.91 -10.78
CA VAL A 147 6.29 9.47 -9.56
C VAL A 147 7.06 8.17 -9.82
N LYS A 148 6.39 7.15 -10.34
CA LYS A 148 7.01 5.85 -10.63
C LYS A 148 8.15 5.94 -11.66
N GLN A 149 8.07 6.87 -12.61
CA GLN A 149 9.16 7.10 -13.57
C GLN A 149 10.41 7.59 -12.86
N PHE A 150 10.33 8.62 -12.03
CA PHE A 150 11.49 9.16 -11.30
C PHE A 150 12.05 8.20 -10.26
N GLU A 151 11.20 7.47 -9.54
CA GLU A 151 11.66 6.46 -8.59
C GLU A 151 12.49 5.36 -9.27
N LYS A 152 12.12 4.93 -10.48
CA LYS A 152 12.87 3.92 -11.26
C LYS A 152 14.28 4.34 -11.64
N GLU A 153 14.56 5.62 -11.75
CA GLU A 153 15.87 6.12 -12.12
C GLU A 153 16.92 5.89 -11.03
N ASN A 154 16.48 5.82 -9.77
CA ASN A 154 17.34 5.72 -8.60
C ASN A 154 17.29 4.34 -7.92
N THR A 155 16.50 3.41 -8.47
CA THR A 155 16.28 2.12 -7.83
C THR A 155 16.44 0.96 -8.80
N PRO A 156 17.18 -0.10 -8.43
CA PRO A 156 17.19 -1.33 -9.21
C PRO A 156 15.75 -1.88 -9.34
N PRO A 157 15.36 -2.35 -10.53
CA PRO A 157 14.06 -2.95 -10.72
C PRO A 157 13.95 -4.26 -9.92
N ALA A 158 12.73 -4.62 -9.55
CA ALA A 158 12.45 -5.96 -9.08
C ALA A 158 12.75 -6.99 -10.19
N PRO A 159 13.19 -8.21 -9.84
CA PRO A 159 13.37 -9.27 -10.82
C PRO A 159 12.09 -9.50 -11.65
N THR A 160 12.23 -9.67 -12.96
CA THR A 160 11.08 -9.87 -13.86
C THR A 160 10.26 -11.10 -13.49
N SER A 161 10.91 -12.15 -12.98
CA SER A 161 10.25 -13.37 -12.51
C SER A 161 9.25 -13.17 -11.36
N TRP A 162 9.31 -12.04 -10.65
CA TRP A 162 8.32 -11.72 -9.61
C TRP A 162 6.95 -11.35 -10.18
N TRP A 163 6.91 -11.04 -11.47
CA TRP A 163 5.70 -10.62 -12.18
C TRP A 163 5.14 -11.71 -13.09
N GLU A 164 5.79 -12.87 -13.12
CA GLU A 164 5.28 -14.03 -13.83
C GLU A 164 4.00 -14.54 -13.17
N ILE A 165 2.99 -14.72 -13.98
CA ILE A 165 1.69 -15.25 -13.53
C ILE A 165 1.81 -16.77 -13.54
N ALA A 166 1.44 -17.42 -12.43
CA ALA A 166 1.42 -18.87 -12.41
C ALA A 166 0.37 -19.42 -13.39
N ASP A 167 0.69 -20.51 -14.08
CA ASP A 167 -0.12 -21.12 -15.14
C ASP A 167 -1.61 -21.29 -14.76
N SER A 168 -1.88 -21.62 -13.50
CA SER A 168 -3.24 -21.77 -12.97
C SER A 168 -4.06 -20.48 -12.95
N TYR A 169 -3.42 -19.33 -13.12
CA TYR A 169 -4.02 -17.99 -13.13
C TYR A 169 -3.84 -17.27 -14.47
N GLU A 170 -3.13 -17.87 -15.42
CA GLU A 170 -2.90 -17.34 -16.76
C GLU A 170 -4.08 -17.68 -17.68
N ASN A 171 -5.22 -17.03 -17.45
CA ASN A 171 -6.43 -17.19 -18.23
C ASN A 171 -7.19 -15.86 -18.35
N ASN A 172 -8.08 -15.79 -19.34
CA ASN A 172 -8.83 -14.56 -19.66
C ASN A 172 -9.75 -14.11 -18.50
N GLU A 173 -10.32 -15.04 -17.75
CA GLU A 173 -11.23 -14.72 -16.65
C GLU A 173 -10.47 -14.07 -15.49
N ASP A 174 -9.42 -14.69 -15.00
CA ASP A 174 -8.58 -14.14 -13.93
C ASP A 174 -7.93 -12.81 -14.34
N SER A 175 -7.52 -12.67 -15.60
CA SER A 175 -6.98 -11.42 -16.15
C SER A 175 -8.01 -10.29 -16.14
N ARG A 176 -9.23 -10.56 -16.62
CA ARG A 176 -10.34 -9.59 -16.60
C ARG A 176 -10.69 -9.18 -15.18
N ASP A 177 -10.83 -10.16 -14.27
CA ASP A 177 -11.22 -9.93 -12.89
C ASP A 177 -10.16 -9.09 -12.15
N ARG A 178 -8.88 -9.30 -12.46
CA ARG A 178 -7.79 -8.48 -11.94
C ARG A 178 -7.89 -7.04 -12.44
N TYR A 179 -8.03 -6.82 -13.76
CA TYR A 179 -8.13 -5.47 -14.32
C TYR A 179 -9.35 -4.71 -13.80
N ASN A 180 -10.52 -5.34 -13.82
CA ASN A 180 -11.74 -4.70 -13.33
C ASN A 180 -11.68 -4.43 -11.83
N GLY A 181 -11.08 -5.36 -11.07
CA GLY A 181 -10.87 -5.19 -9.63
C GLY A 181 -9.89 -4.06 -9.31
N ASP A 182 -8.81 -3.93 -10.08
CA ASP A 182 -7.83 -2.85 -9.92
C ASP A 182 -8.48 -1.49 -10.20
N ASP A 183 -9.25 -1.35 -11.28
CA ASP A 183 -9.98 -0.12 -11.61
C ASP A 183 -11.02 0.22 -10.54
N TYR A 184 -11.80 -0.78 -10.10
CA TYR A 184 -12.79 -0.60 -9.05
C TYR A 184 -12.14 -0.17 -7.72
N SER A 185 -11.07 -0.83 -7.33
CA SER A 185 -10.34 -0.52 -6.11
C SER A 185 -9.69 0.86 -6.18
N PHE A 186 -9.09 1.22 -7.32
CA PHE A 186 -8.45 2.52 -7.51
C PHE A 186 -9.45 3.68 -7.46
N LEU A 187 -10.61 3.55 -8.14
CA LEU A 187 -11.68 4.55 -8.10
C LEU A 187 -12.18 4.78 -6.67
N ASN A 188 -12.39 3.71 -5.90
CA ASN A 188 -12.77 3.84 -4.48
C ASN A 188 -11.64 4.42 -3.61
N LEU A 189 -10.37 4.10 -3.92
CA LEU A 189 -9.24 4.63 -3.17
C LEU A 189 -9.16 6.14 -3.30
N VAL A 190 -9.05 6.66 -4.52
CA VAL A 190 -8.79 8.08 -4.76
C VAL A 190 -10.06 8.92 -4.86
N GLY A 191 -11.18 8.30 -5.22
CA GLY A 191 -12.45 8.96 -5.53
C GLY A 191 -12.48 9.56 -6.95
N ASP A 192 -13.70 9.83 -7.44
CA ASP A 192 -13.93 10.59 -8.67
C ASP A 192 -15.19 11.44 -8.51
N GLU A 193 -15.02 12.75 -8.39
CA GLU A 193 -16.14 13.68 -8.18
C GLU A 193 -17.08 13.74 -9.36
N THR A 194 -16.57 13.49 -10.58
CA THR A 194 -17.41 13.52 -11.79
C THR A 194 -18.35 12.32 -11.89
N MET A 195 -18.00 11.22 -11.19
CA MET A 195 -18.82 10.01 -11.05
C MET A 195 -19.55 9.96 -9.70
N GLY A 196 -19.40 10.97 -8.83
CA GLY A 196 -19.97 10.98 -7.49
C GLY A 196 -19.32 9.97 -6.52
N ILE A 197 -18.16 9.39 -6.87
CA ILE A 197 -17.46 8.40 -6.06
C ILE A 197 -16.58 9.11 -5.04
N LYS A 198 -16.83 8.82 -3.75
CA LYS A 198 -16.03 9.38 -2.65
C LYS A 198 -14.79 8.54 -2.38
N SER A 199 -13.65 9.19 -2.17
CA SER A 199 -12.43 8.51 -1.72
C SER A 199 -12.63 7.88 -0.34
N MET A 200 -12.21 6.61 -0.21
CA MET A 200 -12.27 5.91 1.08
C MET A 200 -11.11 6.25 2.01
N VAL A 201 -10.09 7.01 1.55
CA VAL A 201 -8.88 7.29 2.34
C VAL A 201 -8.65 8.76 2.69
N ARG A 202 -9.38 9.71 2.10
CA ARG A 202 -9.15 11.15 2.38
C ARG A 202 -9.34 11.54 3.84
N HIS A 203 -10.14 10.80 4.60
CA HIS A 203 -10.34 11.04 6.02
C HIS A 203 -9.24 10.44 6.90
N ILE A 204 -8.33 9.63 6.33
CA ILE A 204 -7.24 8.99 7.06
C ILE A 204 -6.14 10.01 7.35
N ASN A 205 -5.85 10.16 8.64
CA ASN A 205 -4.76 10.99 9.12
C ASN A 205 -4.13 10.36 10.37
N PHE A 206 -3.10 9.55 10.18
CA PHE A 206 -2.42 8.85 11.26
C PHE A 206 -1.56 9.77 12.13
N ASP A 207 -1.20 10.95 11.66
CA ASP A 207 -0.57 11.97 12.49
C ASP A 207 -1.45 12.42 13.67
N LYS A 208 -2.77 12.31 13.51
CA LYS A 208 -3.74 12.69 14.53
C LYS A 208 -4.24 11.52 15.36
N THR A 209 -4.41 10.33 14.76
CA THR A 209 -5.13 9.21 15.40
C THR A 209 -4.41 7.87 15.37
N GLY A 210 -3.36 7.73 14.57
CA GLY A 210 -2.78 6.43 14.19
C GLY A 210 -1.42 6.11 14.81
N PHE A 211 -1.04 6.70 15.95
CA PHE A 211 0.32 6.57 16.49
C PHE A 211 0.45 5.77 17.80
N ILE A 212 -0.65 5.18 18.32
CA ILE A 212 -0.60 4.35 19.54
C ILE A 212 -0.76 2.88 19.17
N PHE A 213 0.25 2.08 19.49
CA PHE A 213 0.26 0.63 19.24
C PHE A 213 0.56 -0.15 20.53
N ARG A 214 -0.06 -1.32 20.67
CA ARG A 214 0.16 -2.26 21.78
C ARG A 214 1.00 -3.46 21.38
N LEU A 215 1.68 -3.38 20.23
CA LEU A 215 2.57 -4.39 19.68
C LEU A 215 3.80 -3.71 19.05
N PRO A 216 4.90 -4.43 18.82
CA PRO A 216 6.07 -3.89 18.13
C PRO A 216 5.75 -3.37 16.73
N VAL A 217 6.35 -2.23 16.35
CA VAL A 217 6.18 -1.58 15.04
C VAL A 217 7.52 -1.37 14.37
N TYR A 218 7.63 -1.82 13.13
CA TYR A 218 8.78 -1.62 12.27
C TYR A 218 8.34 -0.89 11.02
N LEU A 219 8.94 0.25 10.70
CA LEU A 219 8.71 0.93 9.44
C LEU A 219 9.93 0.78 8.54
N VAL A 220 9.71 0.20 7.37
CA VAL A 220 10.72 0.01 6.31
C VAL A 220 10.48 1.06 5.25
N GLN A 221 11.42 1.97 5.09
CA GLN A 221 11.32 3.13 4.23
C GLN A 221 12.32 3.03 3.08
N GLY A 222 11.84 3.10 1.84
CA GLY A 222 12.71 3.29 0.68
C GLY A 222 13.34 4.68 0.72
N GLU A 223 14.65 4.77 0.49
CA GLU A 223 15.40 6.03 0.48
C GLU A 223 14.84 7.04 -0.55
N HIS A 224 14.36 6.51 -1.69
CA HIS A 224 13.86 7.26 -2.84
C HIS A 224 12.33 7.14 -3.02
N ASP A 225 11.60 6.79 -1.97
CA ASP A 225 10.12 6.76 -1.99
C ASP A 225 9.58 8.18 -2.03
N ILE A 226 9.08 8.59 -3.18
CA ILE A 226 8.48 9.92 -3.42
C ILE A 226 7.04 9.97 -2.91
N LEU A 227 6.28 8.88 -3.09
CA LEU A 227 4.86 8.87 -2.73
C LEU A 227 4.63 8.84 -1.22
N CYS A 228 5.40 8.02 -0.51
CA CYS A 228 5.41 7.95 0.94
C CYS A 228 6.77 8.38 1.47
N SER A 229 7.11 9.65 1.24
CA SER A 229 8.46 10.15 1.49
C SER A 229 8.87 10.09 2.97
N LYS A 230 10.17 9.96 3.20
CA LYS A 230 10.74 9.95 4.55
C LYS A 230 10.49 11.25 5.31
N GLU A 231 10.31 12.35 4.61
CA GLU A 231 9.99 13.68 5.16
C GLU A 231 8.61 13.69 5.85
N LEU A 232 7.68 12.86 5.37
CA LEU A 232 6.37 12.66 5.99
C LEU A 232 6.38 11.50 7.01
N ASN A 233 7.08 10.42 6.68
CA ASN A 233 7.05 9.20 7.47
C ASN A 233 7.90 9.27 8.74
N LYS A 234 9.04 9.94 8.71
CA LYS A 234 9.92 10.04 9.88
C LYS A 234 9.29 10.83 11.04
N PRO A 235 8.68 12.01 10.81
CA PRO A 235 7.95 12.72 11.85
C PRO A 235 6.77 11.92 12.42
N TYR A 236 6.04 11.17 11.59
CA TYR A 236 5.00 10.27 12.06
C TYR A 236 5.59 9.16 12.93
N PHE A 237 6.67 8.48 12.47
CA PHE A 237 7.34 7.45 13.24
C PHE A 237 7.80 7.94 14.61
N ASP A 238 8.31 9.17 14.70
CA ASP A 238 8.79 9.75 15.98
C ASP A 238 7.65 9.87 16.99
N LYS A 239 6.42 10.15 16.54
CA LYS A 239 5.22 10.20 17.39
C LYS A 239 4.73 8.81 17.82
N ILE A 240 5.08 7.74 17.10
CA ILE A 240 4.60 6.39 17.43
C ILE A 240 4.98 6.03 18.87
N ARG A 241 3.98 5.54 19.60
CA ARG A 241 4.13 4.92 20.94
C ARG A 241 3.82 3.43 20.78
N ALA A 242 4.84 2.60 21.00
CA ALA A 242 4.76 1.15 20.89
C ALA A 242 5.71 0.50 21.90
N PRO A 243 5.50 -0.77 22.31
CA PRO A 243 6.43 -1.49 23.19
C PRO A 243 7.85 -1.55 22.63
N ARG A 244 7.96 -1.64 21.31
CA ARG A 244 9.21 -1.53 20.55
C ARG A 244 8.92 -0.88 19.20
N LYS A 245 9.79 -0.01 18.74
CA LYS A 245 9.68 0.57 17.40
C LYS A 245 11.05 0.72 16.75
N GLU A 246 11.09 0.53 15.43
CA GLU A 246 12.30 0.69 14.63
C GLU A 246 11.94 1.32 13.27
N TYR A 247 12.76 2.26 12.82
CA TYR A 247 12.66 2.91 11.52
C TYR A 247 13.90 2.58 10.70
N VAL A 248 13.71 1.93 9.56
CA VAL A 248 14.81 1.45 8.73
C VAL A 248 14.71 2.08 7.35
N ILE A 249 15.71 2.87 6.97
CA ILE A 249 15.87 3.36 5.59
C ILE A 249 16.62 2.30 4.79
N VAL A 250 16.09 1.95 3.64
CA VAL A 250 16.69 1.00 2.71
C VAL A 250 17.23 1.76 1.50
N SER A 251 18.55 1.77 1.36
CA SER A 251 19.23 2.43 0.24
C SER A 251 18.89 1.77 -1.10
N LYS A 252 18.86 2.59 -2.17
CA LYS A 252 18.52 2.15 -3.52
C LYS A 252 17.14 1.47 -3.61
N ALA A 253 16.20 1.92 -2.79
CA ALA A 253 14.82 1.47 -2.79
C ALA A 253 13.88 2.68 -2.82
N ALA A 254 12.71 2.52 -3.43
CA ALA A 254 11.65 3.51 -3.51
C ALA A 254 10.35 2.95 -2.96
N HIS A 255 9.20 3.43 -3.46
CA HIS A 255 7.87 2.99 -3.06
C HIS A 255 7.61 1.50 -3.35
N GLY A 256 8.12 1.02 -4.47
CA GLY A 256 7.91 -0.35 -4.93
C GLY A 256 8.79 -1.38 -4.22
N PHE A 257 8.45 -2.65 -4.43
CA PHE A 257 9.28 -3.76 -3.99
C PHE A 257 10.53 -3.91 -4.86
N ASN A 258 11.66 -4.17 -4.20
CA ASN A 258 12.87 -4.69 -4.81
C ASN A 258 13.55 -5.67 -3.84
N GLU A 259 14.66 -6.28 -4.25
CA GLU A 259 15.34 -7.28 -3.41
C GLU A 259 15.81 -6.71 -2.07
N ALA A 260 16.22 -5.43 -2.02
CA ALA A 260 16.68 -4.80 -0.78
C ALA A 260 15.54 -4.67 0.25
N ILE A 261 14.35 -4.24 -0.19
CA ILE A 261 13.15 -4.17 0.68
C ILE A 261 12.77 -5.56 1.19
N ILE A 262 12.67 -6.55 0.31
CA ILE A 262 12.28 -7.91 0.69
C ILE A 262 13.30 -8.53 1.65
N LYS A 263 14.59 -8.31 1.41
CA LYS A 263 15.65 -8.76 2.32
C LYS A 263 15.52 -8.12 3.70
N LYS A 264 15.28 -6.80 3.76
CA LYS A 264 15.14 -6.09 5.02
C LYS A 264 13.91 -6.55 5.82
N GLN A 265 12.79 -6.73 5.16
CA GLN A 265 11.59 -7.30 5.78
C GLN A 265 11.86 -8.71 6.34
N TYR A 266 12.57 -9.55 5.58
CA TYR A 266 12.97 -10.88 6.04
C TYR A 266 13.84 -10.84 7.30
N GLU A 267 14.86 -9.98 7.34
CA GLU A 267 15.73 -9.79 8.49
C GLU A 267 14.93 -9.41 9.75
N ILE A 268 13.97 -8.48 9.60
CA ILE A 268 13.07 -8.08 10.71
C ILE A 268 12.23 -9.27 11.17
N VAL A 269 11.56 -9.97 10.26
CA VAL A 269 10.71 -11.13 10.59
C VAL A 269 11.53 -12.22 11.28
N LYS A 270 12.73 -12.49 10.79
CA LYS A 270 13.64 -13.49 11.39
C LYS A 270 14.07 -13.10 12.81
N SER A 271 14.30 -11.82 13.05
CA SER A 271 14.66 -11.33 14.39
C SER A 271 13.54 -11.50 15.42
N LEU A 272 12.29 -11.47 15.00
CA LEU A 272 11.12 -11.68 15.85
C LEU A 272 10.99 -13.13 16.33
N ARG A 273 11.50 -14.09 15.55
CA ARG A 273 11.45 -15.52 15.86
C ARG A 273 12.35 -15.89 17.05
N VAL A 274 13.42 -15.14 17.28
CA VAL A 274 14.39 -15.39 18.35
C VAL A 274 13.88 -14.90 19.71
N GLN A 275 12.83 -14.07 19.72
CA GLN A 275 12.28 -13.44 20.93
C GLN A 275 11.03 -14.15 21.50
N ASN A 276 10.58 -15.23 20.86
CA ASN A 276 9.47 -16.10 21.28
C ASN A 276 10.01 -17.47 21.73
#